data_8eac53724533ea2ec4a743a48d5a0b56
#
_entry.id   8eac53724533ea2ec4a743a48d5a0b56
#
_cell.length_a   1.000
_cell.length_b   1.000
_cell.length_c   1.000
_cell.angle_alpha   90.00
_cell.angle_beta   90.00
_cell.angle_gamma   90.00
#
_symmetry.space_group_name_H-M   'P 1'
#
loop_
_entity.id
_entity.type
_entity.pdbx_description
1 polymer ?
#
loop_
_entity_poly.entity_id
_entity_poly.type
_entity_poly.pdbx_seq_one_letter_code
_entity_poly.pdbx_strand_id
1 'polypeptide(L)'
;MSVLNDIYHGKIHWEEDYKPELKAVIDGRRKFAANCDRLLDEINDEDLRTKLINLLDERNELLADEMEDCYMQGMRMGARMTMALLGEERA
;
A
#
# COMPACT_ATOMS: atom_id res chain seq x y z
N MET A 1 -23.52 3.85 -9.25
CA MET A 1 -22.47 4.28 -8.34
C MET A 1 -21.48 3.16 -8.14
N SER A 2 -20.22 3.43 -8.24
CA SER A 2 -19.23 2.37 -8.19
C SER A 2 -18.44 2.39 -6.88
N VAL A 3 -18.04 1.21 -6.44
CA VAL A 3 -17.13 1.04 -5.29
C VAL A 3 -15.81 1.77 -5.54
N LEU A 4 -15.34 1.78 -6.79
CA LEU A 4 -14.15 2.51 -7.19
C LEU A 4 -14.26 4.00 -6.91
N ASN A 5 -15.42 4.59 -7.21
CA ASN A 5 -15.68 6.00 -6.95
C ASN A 5 -15.67 6.31 -5.45
N ASP A 6 -16.24 5.43 -4.64
CA ASP A 6 -16.25 5.59 -3.19
C ASP A 6 -14.85 5.53 -2.59
N ILE A 7 -14.01 4.64 -3.08
CA ILE A 7 -12.60 4.56 -2.67
C ILE A 7 -11.86 5.85 -3.07
N TYR A 8 -12.10 6.33 -4.29
CA TYR A 8 -11.45 7.53 -4.83
C TYR A 8 -11.75 8.77 -4.01
N HIS A 9 -12.99 8.88 -3.51
CA HIS A 9 -13.43 10.03 -2.71
C HIS A 9 -13.23 9.83 -1.21
N GLY A 10 -12.51 8.80 -0.81
CA GLY A 10 -12.17 8.57 0.57
C GLY A 10 -13.30 8.04 1.44
N LYS A 11 -14.37 7.55 0.85
CA LYS A 11 -15.48 6.95 1.59
C LYS A 11 -15.15 5.55 2.10
N ILE A 12 -14.25 4.87 1.39
CA ILE A 12 -13.72 3.57 1.80
C ILE A 12 -12.21 3.71 1.91
N HIS A 13 -11.70 3.57 3.10
CA HIS A 13 -10.27 3.67 3.40
C HIS A 13 -9.68 2.27 3.51
N TRP A 14 -9.49 1.62 2.37
CA TRP A 14 -9.01 0.24 2.35
C TRP A 14 -7.63 0.08 2.98
N GLU A 15 -6.79 1.12 2.93
CA GLU A 15 -5.47 1.10 3.56
C GLU A 15 -5.54 1.02 5.09
N GLU A 16 -6.60 1.56 5.70
CA GLU A 16 -6.83 1.47 7.13
C GLU A 16 -7.36 0.08 7.53
N ASP A 17 -8.11 -0.54 6.64
CA ASP A 17 -8.67 -1.87 6.85
C ASP A 17 -7.72 -2.97 6.41
N TYR A 18 -6.65 -2.62 5.70
CA TYR A 18 -5.69 -3.60 5.21
C TYR A 18 -4.90 -4.22 6.35
N LYS A 19 -5.00 -5.53 6.45
CA LYS A 19 -4.22 -6.34 7.38
C LYS A 19 -3.41 -7.35 6.59
N PRO A 20 -2.09 -7.34 6.71
CA PRO A 20 -1.27 -8.30 5.99
C PRO A 20 -1.60 -9.73 6.44
N GLU A 21 -1.94 -10.57 5.49
CA GLU A 21 -2.20 -12.00 5.73
C GLU A 21 -1.04 -12.87 5.27
N LEU A 22 -0.32 -12.41 4.25
CA LEU A 22 0.81 -13.15 3.73
C LEU A 22 1.97 -13.12 4.72
N LYS A 23 2.43 -14.30 5.13
CA LYS A 23 3.52 -14.43 6.12
C LYS A 23 4.76 -13.65 5.71
N ALA A 24 5.12 -13.69 4.43
CA ALA A 24 6.29 -12.97 3.91
C ALA A 24 6.19 -11.46 4.15
N VAL A 25 4.98 -10.88 4.03
CA VAL A 25 4.76 -9.45 4.29
C VAL A 25 4.86 -9.15 5.77
N ILE A 26 4.25 -9.98 6.62
CA ILE A 26 4.30 -9.81 8.08
C ILE A 26 5.74 -9.89 8.56
N ASP A 27 6.47 -10.92 8.16
CA ASP A 27 7.85 -11.12 8.56
C ASP A 27 8.75 -10.01 7.99
N GLY A 28 8.52 -9.60 6.75
CA GLY A 28 9.26 -8.53 6.10
C GLY A 28 9.09 -7.19 6.80
N ARG A 29 7.87 -6.84 7.20
CA ARG A 29 7.61 -5.61 7.95
C ARG A 29 8.31 -5.61 9.30
N ARG A 30 8.26 -6.74 9.99
CA ARG A 30 8.91 -6.89 11.30
C ARG A 30 10.43 -6.76 11.19
N LYS A 31 11.01 -7.43 10.20
CA LYS A 31 12.44 -7.36 9.94
C LYS A 31 12.89 -5.96 9.55
N PHE A 32 12.13 -5.30 8.70
CA PHE A 32 12.42 -3.93 8.25
C PHE A 32 12.39 -2.96 9.43
N ALA A 33 11.36 -3.04 10.28
CA ALA A 33 11.24 -2.20 11.47
C ALA A 33 12.43 -2.39 12.41
N ALA A 34 12.82 -3.64 12.66
CA ALA A 34 13.98 -3.95 13.51
C ALA A 34 15.28 -3.41 12.93
N ASN A 35 15.47 -3.50 11.62
CA ASN A 35 16.64 -2.97 10.94
C ASN A 35 16.70 -1.44 10.99
N CYS A 36 15.55 -0.78 10.83
CA CYS A 36 15.46 0.68 10.95
C CYS A 36 15.81 1.16 12.36
N ASP A 37 15.27 0.50 13.38
CA ASP A 37 15.55 0.84 14.77
C ASP A 37 17.04 0.69 15.08
N ARG A 38 17.64 -0.39 14.59
CA ARG A 38 19.07 -0.63 14.78
C ARG A 38 19.92 0.45 14.11
N LEU A 39 19.57 0.81 12.88
CA LEU A 39 20.30 1.85 12.13
C LEU A 39 20.18 3.21 12.83
N LEU A 40 18.97 3.56 13.28
CA LEU A 40 18.74 4.82 13.99
C LEU A 40 19.53 4.90 15.30
N ASP A 41 19.68 3.77 16.01
CA ASP A 41 20.46 3.71 17.24
C ASP A 41 21.98 3.90 16.98
N GLU A 42 22.45 3.53 15.80
CA GLU A 42 23.85 3.70 15.40
C GLU A 42 24.19 5.14 14.97
N ILE A 43 23.19 5.96 14.68
CA ILE A 43 23.39 7.33 14.21
C ILE A 43 23.49 8.27 15.41
N ASN A 44 24.66 8.89 15.59
CA ASN A 44 24.92 9.82 16.69
C ASN A 44 24.59 11.27 16.34
N ASP A 45 24.48 11.60 15.05
CA ASP A 45 24.13 12.94 14.57
C ASP A 45 22.61 13.09 14.55
N GLU A 46 22.07 13.96 15.41
CA GLU A 46 20.62 14.17 15.50
C GLU A 46 20.01 14.76 14.23
N ASP A 47 20.72 15.62 13.53
CA ASP A 47 20.25 16.19 12.27
C ASP A 47 20.11 15.12 11.20
N LEU A 48 21.10 14.28 11.07
CA LEU A 48 21.05 13.15 10.13
C LEU A 48 19.97 12.15 10.51
N ARG A 49 19.80 11.87 11.79
CA ARG A 49 18.78 10.98 12.31
C ARG A 49 17.38 11.49 11.96
N THR A 50 17.14 12.79 12.16
CA THR A 50 15.86 13.43 11.82
C THR A 50 15.60 13.36 10.32
N LYS A 51 16.61 13.61 9.50
CA LYS A 51 16.48 13.52 8.03
C LYS A 51 16.12 12.11 7.60
N LEU A 52 16.72 11.10 8.21
CA LEU A 52 16.43 9.70 7.90
C LEU A 52 14.99 9.33 8.29
N ILE A 53 14.54 9.76 9.47
CA ILE A 53 13.16 9.52 9.92
C ILE A 53 12.17 10.16 8.95
N ASN A 54 12.41 11.39 8.53
CA ASN A 54 11.56 12.08 7.57
C ASN A 54 11.53 11.37 6.22
N LEU A 55 12.65 10.84 5.77
CA LEU A 55 12.72 10.09 4.53
C LEU A 55 11.93 8.78 4.62
N LEU A 56 11.99 8.09 5.74
CA LEU A 56 11.22 6.87 5.97
C LEU A 56 9.73 7.15 6.01
N ASP A 57 9.32 8.25 6.62
CA ASP A 57 7.91 8.68 6.64
C ASP A 57 7.41 9.00 5.25
N GLU A 58 8.21 9.72 4.46
CA GLU A 58 7.91 10.02 3.06
C GLU A 58 7.76 8.75 2.23
N ARG A 59 8.64 7.78 2.44
CA ARG A 59 8.55 6.49 1.75
C ARG A 59 7.30 5.72 2.13
N ASN A 60 6.91 5.77 3.40
CA ASN A 60 5.69 5.11 3.87
C ASN A 60 4.43 5.73 3.25
N GLU A 61 4.39 7.06 3.15
CA GLU A 61 3.28 7.76 2.49
C GLU A 61 3.18 7.39 1.01
N LEU A 62 4.32 7.39 0.32
CA LEU A 62 4.38 7.00 -1.09
C LEU A 62 3.93 5.55 -1.28
N LEU A 63 4.36 4.66 -0.39
CA LEU A 63 3.97 3.25 -0.47
C LEU A 63 2.47 3.06 -0.31
N ALA A 64 1.85 3.81 0.60
CA ALA A 64 0.39 3.78 0.77
C ALA A 64 -0.33 4.22 -0.50
N ASP A 65 0.15 5.29 -1.14
CA ASP A 65 -0.41 5.79 -2.39
C ASP A 65 -0.22 4.78 -3.53
N GLU A 66 0.95 4.17 -3.62
CA GLU A 66 1.23 3.14 -4.62
C GLU A 66 0.33 1.91 -4.45
N MET A 67 0.08 1.50 -3.21
CA MET A 67 -0.81 0.37 -2.91
C MET A 67 -2.25 0.69 -3.30
N GLU A 68 -2.72 1.88 -3.02
CA GLU A 68 -4.05 2.34 -3.42
C GLU A 68 -4.19 2.33 -4.94
N ASP A 69 -3.22 2.90 -5.64
CA ASP A 69 -3.19 2.93 -7.10
C ASP A 69 -3.23 1.51 -7.68
N CYS A 70 -2.42 0.62 -7.14
CA CYS A 70 -2.37 -0.78 -7.57
C CYS A 70 -3.72 -1.49 -7.36
N TYR A 71 -4.35 -1.26 -6.22
CA TYR A 71 -5.66 -1.81 -5.90
C TYR A 71 -6.73 -1.33 -6.89
N MET A 72 -6.74 -0.03 -7.19
CA MET A 72 -7.67 0.56 -8.14
C MET A 72 -7.50 -0.01 -9.54
N GLN A 73 -6.25 -0.17 -9.98
CA GLN A 73 -5.96 -0.77 -11.29
C GLN A 73 -6.42 -2.23 -11.35
N GLY A 74 -6.19 -2.98 -10.27
CA GLY A 74 -6.64 -4.37 -10.17
C GLY A 74 -8.15 -4.49 -10.26
N MET A 75 -8.89 -3.61 -9.61
CA MET A 75 -10.35 -3.59 -9.68
C MET A 75 -10.86 -3.29 -11.08
N ARG A 76 -10.24 -2.33 -11.76
CA ARG A 76 -10.61 -1.99 -13.16
C ARG A 76 -10.35 -3.16 -14.08
N MET A 77 -9.22 -3.83 -13.93
CA MET A 77 -8.88 -5.01 -14.72
C MET A 77 -9.88 -6.13 -14.47
N GLY A 78 -10.22 -6.41 -13.22
CA GLY A 78 -11.21 -7.41 -12.86
C GLY A 78 -12.57 -7.13 -13.46
N ALA A 79 -13.01 -5.86 -13.45
CA ALA A 79 -14.27 -5.46 -14.07
C ALA A 79 -14.26 -5.68 -15.58
N ARG A 80 -13.16 -5.32 -16.26
CA ARG A 80 -13.01 -5.56 -17.71
C ARG A 80 -13.06 -7.04 -18.06
N MET A 81 -12.39 -7.86 -17.27
CA MET A 81 -12.38 -9.31 -17.47
C MET A 81 -13.78 -9.90 -17.31
N THR A 82 -14.50 -9.46 -16.29
CA THR A 82 -15.88 -9.90 -16.05
C THR A 82 -16.78 -9.50 -17.20
N MET A 83 -16.70 -8.28 -17.68
CA MET A 83 -17.48 -7.80 -18.83
C MET A 83 -17.16 -8.58 -20.10
N ALA A 84 -15.90 -8.90 -20.34
CA ALA A 84 -15.49 -9.69 -21.48
C ALA A 84 -16.07 -11.09 -21.44
N LEU A 85 -16.05 -11.74 -20.27
CA LEU A 85 -16.63 -13.07 -20.10
C LEU A 85 -18.15 -13.09 -20.32
N LEU A 86 -18.84 -12.07 -19.79
CA LEU A 86 -20.27 -11.92 -20.00
C LEU A 86 -20.62 -11.66 -21.46
N GLY A 87 -19.78 -10.89 -22.17
CA GLY A 87 -19.93 -10.65 -23.59
C GLY A 87 -19.79 -11.93 -24.41
N GLU A 88 -18.86 -12.80 -24.07
CA GLU A 88 -18.66 -14.09 -24.72
C GLU A 88 -19.87 -15.01 -24.50
N GLU A 89 -20.43 -15.03 -23.28
CA GLU A 89 -21.61 -15.83 -22.98
C GLU A 89 -22.84 -15.40 -23.76
N ARG A 90 -22.95 -14.14 -24.13
CA ARG A 90 -24.05 -13.58 -24.91
C ARG A 90 -23.90 -13.81 -26.42
N ALA A 91 -22.72 -14.07 -26.85
CA ALA A 91 -22.45 -14.37 -28.25
C ALA A 91 -22.82 -15.80 -28.59
#